data_967dc788f918f656d5c84202084d2e63
#
_entry.id   967dc788f918f656d5c84202084d2e63
#
_cell.length_a   1.000
_cell.length_b   1.000
_cell.length_c   1.000
_cell.angle_alpha   90.00
_cell.angle_beta   90.00
_cell.angle_gamma   90.00
#
_symmetry.space_group_name_H-M   'P 1'
#
loop_
_entity.id
_entity.type
_entity.pdbx_description
1 polymer ?
#
loop_
_entity_poly.entity_id
_entity_poly.type
_entity_poly.pdbx_seq_one_letter_code
_entity_poly.pdbx_strand_id
1 'polypeptide(L)'
;EYGKYYCVNVDNAVYQGFRSDFVCTPTATSMSWGGKRCEFDWGHPLSQEEVKELAEKKAKLGTSCMKDFNFHTAHLKYTVSQALILNLVEKGEEAVKLALADYVDTFGQEYLDVLNGLYPVE
;
A
#
# COMPACT_ATOMS: atom_id res chain seq x y z
N GLU A 1 0.42 13.37 -11.32
CA GLU A 1 0.93 14.14 -10.15
C GLU A 1 0.82 13.38 -8.84
N TYR A 2 -0.31 12.74 -8.53
CA TYR A 2 -0.52 11.99 -7.28
C TYR A 2 0.50 10.89 -7.04
N GLY A 3 0.91 10.16 -8.08
CA GLY A 3 1.87 9.07 -7.95
C GLY A 3 3.21 9.47 -7.31
N LYS A 4 3.65 10.70 -7.49
CA LYS A 4 4.89 11.20 -6.87
C LYS A 4 4.78 11.29 -5.35
N TYR A 5 3.66 11.85 -4.87
CA TYR A 5 3.39 11.95 -3.43
C TYR A 5 3.13 10.57 -2.81
N TYR A 6 2.44 9.71 -3.54
CA TYR A 6 2.19 8.34 -3.10
C TYR A 6 3.49 7.57 -2.88
N CYS A 7 4.37 7.50 -3.88
CA CYS A 7 5.63 6.76 -3.79
C CYS A 7 6.54 7.27 -2.67
N VAL A 8 6.61 8.59 -2.45
CA VAL A 8 7.48 9.16 -1.39
C VAL A 8 6.97 8.82 0.02
N ASN A 9 5.67 8.82 0.21
CA ASN A 9 5.10 8.72 1.55
C ASN A 9 4.63 7.30 1.88
N VAL A 10 3.89 6.66 0.97
CA VAL A 10 3.22 5.38 1.27
C VAL A 10 4.23 4.23 1.28
N ASP A 11 5.14 4.17 0.32
CA ASP A 11 6.16 3.11 0.31
C ASP A 11 7.02 3.16 1.58
N ASN A 12 7.47 4.35 1.97
CA ASN A 12 8.19 4.52 3.22
C ASN A 12 7.36 4.13 4.45
N ALA A 13 6.10 4.54 4.53
CA ALA A 13 5.23 4.23 5.66
C ALA A 13 5.00 2.72 5.84
N VAL A 14 4.85 1.98 4.75
CA VAL A 14 4.73 0.51 4.78
C VAL A 14 5.96 -0.13 5.41
N TYR A 15 7.14 0.29 5.01
CA TYR A 15 8.39 -0.28 5.52
C TYR A 15 8.69 0.17 6.96
N GLN A 16 8.41 1.42 7.30
CA GLN A 16 8.56 1.94 8.65
C GLN A 16 7.56 1.32 9.64
N GLY A 17 6.39 0.88 9.18
CA GLY A 17 5.46 0.07 9.97
C GLY A 17 6.01 -1.29 10.34
N PHE A 18 6.89 -1.86 9.50
CA PHE A 18 7.60 -3.10 9.80
C PHE A 18 8.84 -2.87 10.66
N ARG A 19 9.59 -1.81 10.37
CA ARG A 19 10.83 -1.45 11.06
C ARG A 19 11.03 0.06 10.99
N SER A 20 10.92 0.75 12.13
CA SER A 20 10.86 2.22 12.21
C SER A 20 12.11 2.96 11.70
N ASP A 21 13.27 2.32 11.70
CA ASP A 21 14.52 2.85 11.17
C ASP A 21 14.74 2.53 9.68
N PHE A 22 13.77 1.87 9.04
CA PHE A 22 13.88 1.51 7.63
C PHE A 22 13.54 2.71 6.76
N VAL A 23 14.45 3.04 5.84
CA VAL A 23 14.25 4.12 4.87
C VAL A 23 14.27 3.53 3.47
N CYS A 24 13.20 3.77 2.73
CA CYS A 24 13.08 3.42 1.32
C CYS A 24 12.88 4.71 0.53
N THR A 25 13.82 5.03 -0.32
CA THR A 25 13.76 6.24 -1.14
C THR A 25 13.47 5.88 -2.59
N PRO A 26 12.32 6.31 -3.16
CA PRO A 26 12.08 6.16 -4.58
C PRO A 26 13.04 7.04 -5.37
N THR A 27 13.69 6.49 -6.38
CA THR A 27 14.61 7.24 -7.24
C THR A 27 13.87 8.01 -8.32
N ALA A 28 14.54 8.96 -8.95
CA ALA A 28 14.00 9.74 -10.07
C ALA A 28 13.70 8.89 -11.33
N THR A 29 14.14 7.63 -11.36
CA THR A 29 13.83 6.67 -12.43
C THR A 29 12.51 5.94 -12.21
N SER A 30 11.87 6.07 -11.05
CA SER A 30 10.59 5.45 -10.75
C SER A 30 9.48 5.89 -11.72
N MET A 31 8.49 5.01 -11.93
CA MET A 31 7.39 5.24 -12.87
C MET A 31 6.60 6.52 -12.57
N SER A 32 6.45 6.87 -11.29
CA SER A 32 5.80 8.12 -10.86
C SER A 32 6.55 9.40 -11.30
N TRP A 33 7.82 9.28 -11.70
CA TRP A 33 8.65 10.34 -12.30
C TRP A 33 8.85 10.15 -13.82
N GLY A 34 8.09 9.26 -14.46
CA GLY A 34 8.18 9.00 -15.89
C GLY A 34 9.23 7.95 -16.27
N GLY A 35 9.82 7.26 -15.33
CA GLY A 35 10.71 6.13 -15.55
C GLY A 35 10.00 4.90 -16.09
N LYS A 36 10.76 3.98 -16.67
CA LYS A 36 10.23 2.72 -17.20
C LYS A 36 9.91 1.67 -16.12
N ARG A 37 10.46 1.84 -14.93
CA ARG A 37 10.30 0.94 -13.78
C ARG A 37 10.38 1.73 -12.48
N CYS A 38 9.89 1.15 -11.39
CA CYS A 38 10.13 1.67 -10.06
C CYS A 38 11.48 1.17 -9.54
N GLU A 39 12.30 2.10 -9.07
CA GLU A 39 13.57 1.81 -8.39
C GLU A 39 13.53 2.45 -7.00
N PHE A 40 13.96 1.68 -6.02
CA PHE A 40 13.98 2.10 -4.62
C PHE A 40 15.38 1.90 -4.06
N ASP A 41 15.90 2.92 -3.40
CA ASP A 41 17.13 2.84 -2.65
C ASP A 41 16.82 2.58 -1.17
N TRP A 42 17.36 1.49 -0.66
CA TRP A 42 17.17 1.04 0.72
C TRP A 42 18.30 1.49 1.65
N GLY A 43 19.29 2.21 1.12
CA GLY A 43 20.45 2.71 1.87
C GLY A 43 21.37 1.61 2.44
N HIS A 44 21.11 0.34 2.13
CA HIS A 44 21.88 -0.80 2.64
C HIS A 44 22.16 -1.79 1.51
N PRO A 45 23.34 -1.71 0.87
CA PRO A 45 23.71 -2.66 -0.14
C PRO A 45 23.90 -4.07 0.48
N LEU A 46 23.25 -5.05 -0.12
CA LEU A 46 23.38 -6.45 0.29
C LEU A 46 24.55 -7.10 -0.42
N SER A 47 25.32 -7.89 0.31
CA SER A 47 26.31 -8.80 -0.27
C SER A 47 25.61 -9.93 -1.03
N GLN A 48 26.33 -10.61 -1.93
CA GLN A 48 25.78 -11.77 -2.64
C GLN A 48 25.39 -12.92 -1.70
N GLU A 49 26.08 -13.05 -0.57
CA GLU A 49 25.82 -14.05 0.44
C GLU A 49 24.51 -13.77 1.18
N GLU A 50 24.26 -12.52 1.59
CA GLU A 50 23.01 -12.09 2.20
C GLU A 50 21.82 -12.24 1.23
N VAL A 51 22.00 -11.92 -0.06
CA VAL A 51 20.95 -12.13 -1.10
C VAL A 51 20.60 -13.63 -1.19
N LYS A 52 21.58 -14.52 -1.15
CA LYS A 52 21.34 -15.96 -1.17
C LYS A 52 20.60 -16.44 0.08
N GLU A 53 21.04 -16.03 1.27
CA GLU A 53 20.34 -16.36 2.53
C GLU A 53 18.89 -15.87 2.53
N LEU A 54 18.64 -14.65 2.06
CA LEU A 54 17.28 -14.09 1.97
C LEU A 54 16.43 -14.88 0.98
N ALA A 55 17.00 -15.29 -0.16
CA ALA A 55 16.29 -16.12 -1.13
C ALA A 55 15.90 -17.49 -0.54
N GLU A 56 16.79 -18.12 0.23
CA GLU A 56 16.52 -19.38 0.93
C GLU A 56 15.45 -19.21 2.01
N LYS A 57 15.51 -18.14 2.79
CA LYS A 57 14.47 -17.80 3.79
C LYS A 57 13.11 -17.58 3.12
N LYS A 58 13.08 -16.80 2.02
CA LYS A 58 11.87 -16.57 1.23
C LYS A 58 11.28 -17.86 0.69
N ALA A 59 12.13 -18.76 0.16
CA ALA A 59 11.67 -20.06 -0.34
C ALA A 59 11.05 -20.94 0.75
N LYS A 60 11.59 -20.91 1.98
CA LYS A 60 11.03 -21.62 3.14
C LYS A 60 9.71 -21.04 3.62
N LEU A 61 9.56 -19.72 3.61
CA LEU A 61 8.31 -19.05 4.00
C LEU A 61 7.18 -19.30 2.99
N GLY A 62 7.52 -19.46 1.71
CA GLY A 62 6.54 -19.59 0.64
C GLY A 62 5.55 -18.42 0.63
N THR A 63 4.25 -18.74 0.65
CA THR A 63 3.16 -17.75 0.69
C THR A 63 2.51 -17.59 2.07
N SER A 64 3.06 -18.23 3.10
CA SER A 64 2.44 -18.29 4.44
C SER A 64 2.22 -16.91 5.10
N CYS A 65 3.07 -15.94 4.76
CA CYS A 65 2.99 -14.56 5.27
C CYS A 65 2.35 -13.59 4.29
N MET A 66 1.86 -14.06 3.14
CA MET A 66 1.26 -13.20 2.11
C MET A 66 -0.25 -13.17 2.27
N LYS A 67 -0.80 -11.99 2.13
CA LYS A 67 -2.24 -11.77 1.93
C LYS A 67 -2.48 -11.48 0.46
N ASP A 68 -3.69 -11.80 -0.03
CA ASP A 68 -4.06 -11.46 -1.39
C ASP A 68 -4.26 -9.94 -1.58
N PHE A 69 -4.38 -9.52 -2.83
CA PHE A 69 -4.50 -8.12 -3.16
C PHE A 69 -5.83 -7.52 -2.68
N ASN A 70 -6.89 -8.30 -2.61
CA ASN A 70 -8.19 -7.85 -2.09
C ASN A 70 -8.09 -7.49 -0.61
N PHE A 71 -7.35 -8.29 0.18
CA PHE A 71 -7.09 -7.97 1.59
C PHE A 71 -6.34 -6.64 1.73
N HIS A 72 -5.29 -6.41 0.93
CA HIS A 72 -4.54 -5.15 0.98
C HIS A 72 -5.40 -3.96 0.58
N THR A 73 -6.24 -4.12 -0.45
CA THR A 73 -7.18 -3.07 -0.89
C THR A 73 -8.24 -2.77 0.17
N ALA A 74 -8.78 -3.80 0.81
CA ALA A 74 -9.75 -3.66 1.90
C ALA A 74 -9.15 -2.93 3.11
N HIS A 75 -7.92 -3.30 3.50
CA HIS A 75 -7.19 -2.65 4.57
C HIS A 75 -6.88 -1.19 4.25
N LEU A 76 -6.41 -0.90 3.03
CA LEU A 76 -6.15 0.46 2.58
C LEU A 76 -7.43 1.31 2.59
N LYS A 77 -8.53 0.78 2.03
CA LYS A 77 -9.85 1.43 2.06
C LYS A 77 -10.24 1.80 3.51
N TYR A 78 -10.15 0.85 4.43
CA TYR A 78 -10.47 1.08 5.83
C TYR A 78 -9.60 2.17 6.46
N THR A 79 -8.28 2.03 6.35
CA THR A 79 -7.31 2.92 7.01
C THR A 79 -7.42 4.35 6.48
N VAL A 80 -7.54 4.52 5.16
CA VAL A 80 -7.68 5.85 4.55
C VAL A 80 -9.03 6.47 4.90
N SER A 81 -10.12 5.69 4.90
CA SER A 81 -11.43 6.18 5.31
C SER A 81 -11.42 6.68 6.75
N GLN A 82 -10.84 5.90 7.68
CA GLN A 82 -10.71 6.32 9.06
C GLN A 82 -9.88 7.60 9.22
N ALA A 83 -8.74 7.69 8.52
CA ALA A 83 -7.90 8.87 8.56
C ALA A 83 -8.63 10.14 8.03
N LEU A 84 -9.41 10.01 6.97
CA LEU A 84 -10.19 11.12 6.42
C LEU A 84 -11.29 11.57 7.40
N ILE A 85 -12.04 10.63 7.96
CA ILE A 85 -13.12 10.93 8.90
C ILE A 85 -12.55 11.58 10.17
N LEU A 86 -11.48 11.03 10.74
CA LEU A 86 -10.87 11.57 11.96
C LEU A 86 -10.29 12.98 11.78
N ASN A 87 -9.72 13.28 10.61
CA ASN A 87 -9.05 14.57 10.40
C ASN A 87 -9.94 15.64 9.77
N LEU A 88 -10.95 15.26 8.99
CA LEU A 88 -11.79 16.19 8.24
C LEU A 88 -13.26 16.18 8.67
N VAL A 89 -13.61 15.31 9.61
CA VAL A 89 -14.95 15.15 10.20
C VAL A 89 -16.01 15.00 9.08
N GLU A 90 -17.02 15.86 9.03
CA GLU A 90 -18.11 15.82 8.03
C GLU A 90 -17.62 15.82 6.57
N LYS A 91 -16.57 16.59 6.28
CA LYS A 91 -15.95 16.58 4.94
C LYS A 91 -15.25 15.26 4.62
N GLY A 92 -14.71 14.60 5.64
CA GLY A 92 -14.10 13.28 5.51
C GLY A 92 -15.15 12.22 5.20
N GLU A 93 -16.28 12.23 5.89
CA GLU A 93 -17.40 11.33 5.64
C GLU A 93 -17.96 11.50 4.21
N GLU A 94 -18.14 12.75 3.78
CA GLU A 94 -18.60 13.05 2.42
C GLU A 94 -17.59 12.56 1.36
N ALA A 95 -16.30 12.82 1.57
CA ALA A 95 -15.25 12.37 0.65
C ALA A 95 -15.20 10.85 0.54
N VAL A 96 -15.29 10.13 1.66
CA VAL A 96 -15.34 8.65 1.67
C VAL A 96 -16.58 8.15 0.93
N LYS A 97 -17.75 8.74 1.19
CA LYS A 97 -19.00 8.37 0.52
C LYS A 97 -18.92 8.55 -1.00
N LEU A 98 -18.39 9.68 -1.45
CA LEU A 98 -18.21 9.94 -2.89
C LEU A 98 -17.21 8.99 -3.54
N ALA A 99 -16.09 8.72 -2.88
CA ALA A 99 -15.09 7.78 -3.38
C ALA A 99 -15.62 6.35 -3.49
N LEU A 100 -16.41 5.90 -2.52
CA LEU A 100 -17.03 4.57 -2.57
C LEU A 100 -18.13 4.48 -3.64
N ALA A 101 -18.90 5.55 -3.85
CA ALA A 101 -19.87 5.62 -4.94
C ALA A 101 -19.18 5.52 -6.32
N ASP A 102 -18.12 6.29 -6.54
CA ASP A 102 -17.30 6.23 -7.76
C ASP A 102 -16.68 4.85 -7.98
N TYR A 103 -16.23 4.21 -6.90
CA TYR A 103 -15.73 2.84 -6.96
C TYR A 103 -16.81 1.85 -7.42
N VAL A 104 -18.03 1.95 -6.86
CA VAL A 104 -19.17 1.09 -7.24
C VAL A 104 -19.60 1.36 -8.69
N ASP A 105 -19.63 2.60 -9.11
CA ASP A 105 -19.98 2.96 -10.50
C ASP A 105 -18.95 2.42 -11.50
N THR A 106 -17.69 2.33 -11.10
CA THR A 106 -16.60 1.85 -11.96
C THR A 106 -16.48 0.33 -11.98
N PHE A 107 -16.59 -0.33 -10.83
CA PHE A 107 -16.25 -1.75 -10.66
C PHE A 107 -17.45 -2.63 -10.32
N GLY A 108 -18.53 -2.07 -9.77
CA GLY A 108 -19.71 -2.80 -9.32
C GLY A 108 -19.77 -2.98 -7.80
N GLN A 109 -21.00 -3.16 -7.29
CA GLN A 109 -21.27 -3.32 -5.86
C GLN A 109 -20.65 -4.60 -5.29
N GLU A 110 -20.63 -5.68 -6.09
CA GLU A 110 -20.08 -6.97 -5.68
C GLU A 110 -18.59 -6.90 -5.26
N TYR A 111 -17.81 -6.04 -5.91
CA TYR A 111 -16.40 -5.84 -5.53
C TYR A 111 -16.26 -5.08 -4.20
N LEU A 112 -17.11 -4.09 -3.97
CA LEU A 112 -17.14 -3.39 -2.69
C LEU A 112 -17.57 -4.32 -1.55
N ASP A 113 -18.53 -5.22 -1.80
CA ASP A 113 -19.01 -6.20 -0.81
C ASP A 113 -17.90 -7.18 -0.43
N VAL A 114 -17.06 -7.61 -1.38
CA VAL A 114 -15.86 -8.42 -1.10
C VAL A 114 -14.90 -7.67 -0.17
N LEU A 115 -14.62 -6.40 -0.45
CA LEU A 115 -13.72 -5.59 0.40
C LEU A 115 -14.30 -5.38 1.81
N ASN A 116 -15.61 -5.17 1.92
CA ASN A 116 -16.30 -5.02 3.21
C ASN A 116 -16.29 -6.32 4.02
N GLY A 117 -16.39 -7.47 3.36
CA GLY A 117 -16.30 -8.77 4.01
C GLY A 117 -14.92 -9.11 4.55
N LEU A 118 -13.87 -8.59 3.91
CA LEU A 118 -12.47 -8.80 4.34
C LEU A 118 -12.05 -7.85 5.47
N TYR A 119 -12.61 -6.67 5.49
CA TYR A 119 -12.31 -5.65 6.51
C TYR A 119 -13.60 -4.91 6.83
N PRO A 120 -14.47 -5.49 7.68
CA PRO A 120 -15.71 -4.84 8.10
C PRO A 120 -15.39 -3.58 8.90
N VAL A 121 -16.12 -2.55 8.63
CA VAL A 121 -16.14 -1.36 9.49
C VAL A 121 -17.02 -1.75 10.69
N GLU A 122 -16.43 -1.91 11.86
CA GLU A 122 -17.17 -1.97 13.11
C GLU A 122 -17.66 -0.58 13.52
#